data_196ad46d2b55b7dae81953c350469a77
#
_entry.id   196ad46d2b55b7dae81953c350469a77
#
_cell.length_a   1.000
_cell.length_b   1.000
_cell.length_c   1.000
_cell.angle_alpha   90.00
_cell.angle_beta   90.00
_cell.angle_gamma   90.00
#
_symmetry.space_group_name_H-M   'P 1'
#
loop_
_entity.id
_entity.type
_entity.pdbx_description
1 polymer ?
#
loop_
_entity_poly.entity_id
_entity_poly.type
_entity_poly.pdbx_seq_one_letter_code
_entity_poly.pdbx_strand_id
1 'polypeptide(L)'
;MLKLVVAVGSLALVLATSATWAQETMRVRGAIEKVEGQTLMVKSRDGVDLKVVLADNATIVGIAKASLADIKQGSFVGVTGTPQADGSQKAVEVHIFPEAMRGTGEGHYAWDLRPQSTMTNANVEQTVTGIDGRTLTLKYKDGEKKIIVPLDTPIVAFVPGDKSDLKAGAKIFIAAAKKQPDGTLQAARVNVGKDGLTPPM
;
A
#
# COMPACT_ATOMS: atom_id res chain seq x y z
N MET A 1 -51.17 -39.71 48.23
CA MET A 1 -50.88 -39.44 46.81
C MET A 1 -50.11 -38.10 46.74
N LEU A 2 -48.82 -38.19 46.60
CA LEU A 2 -47.90 -37.02 46.60
C LEU A 2 -47.60 -36.62 45.16
N LYS A 3 -48.03 -35.44 44.71
CA LYS A 3 -47.74 -34.92 43.36
C LYS A 3 -46.40 -34.18 43.36
N LEU A 4 -45.43 -34.76 42.65
CA LEU A 4 -44.10 -34.18 42.44
C LEU A 4 -44.24 -33.17 41.25
N VAL A 5 -44.00 -31.87 41.52
CA VAL A 5 -43.94 -30.83 40.50
C VAL A 5 -42.46 -30.63 40.14
N VAL A 6 -42.06 -31.03 38.94
CA VAL A 6 -40.72 -30.77 38.38
C VAL A 6 -40.74 -29.43 37.69
N ALA A 7 -40.03 -28.46 38.22
CA ALA A 7 -39.80 -27.16 37.58
C ALA A 7 -38.58 -27.26 36.66
N VAL A 8 -38.81 -27.16 35.34
CA VAL A 8 -37.77 -27.08 34.29
C VAL A 8 -37.35 -25.63 34.15
N GLY A 9 -36.21 -25.30 34.71
CA GLY A 9 -35.60 -23.98 34.57
C GLY A 9 -34.85 -23.92 33.20
N SER A 10 -35.37 -23.14 32.27
CA SER A 10 -34.71 -22.88 30.98
C SER A 10 -33.60 -21.80 31.18
N LEU A 11 -32.35 -22.23 31.15
CA LEU A 11 -31.18 -21.34 31.15
C LEU A 11 -30.98 -20.78 29.72
N ALA A 12 -31.40 -19.56 29.48
CA ALA A 12 -31.14 -18.84 28.20
C ALA A 12 -29.67 -18.36 28.18
N LEU A 13 -28.84 -19.03 27.38
CA LEU A 13 -27.45 -18.64 27.12
C LEU A 13 -27.44 -17.48 26.14
N VAL A 14 -27.25 -16.24 26.60
CA VAL A 14 -27.08 -15.06 25.75
C VAL A 14 -25.66 -15.10 25.18
N LEU A 15 -25.53 -15.54 23.93
CA LEU A 15 -24.30 -15.39 23.14
C LEU A 15 -24.11 -13.92 22.76
N ALA A 16 -23.29 -13.20 23.50
CA ALA A 16 -22.81 -11.86 23.12
C ALA A 16 -21.85 -12.02 21.94
N THR A 17 -22.36 -11.83 20.72
CA THR A 17 -21.51 -11.70 19.52
C THR A 17 -20.78 -10.36 19.58
N SER A 18 -19.51 -10.40 19.95
CA SER A 18 -18.61 -9.25 19.85
C SER A 18 -18.43 -8.93 18.36
N ALA A 19 -19.15 -7.94 17.85
CA ALA A 19 -18.90 -7.39 16.51
C ALA A 19 -17.50 -6.76 16.53
N THR A 20 -16.51 -7.45 16.00
CA THR A 20 -15.19 -6.87 15.69
C THR A 20 -15.38 -5.88 14.56
N TRP A 21 -15.49 -4.62 14.89
CA TRP A 21 -15.50 -3.53 13.89
C TRP A 21 -14.12 -3.53 13.22
N ALA A 22 -14.06 -3.97 11.97
CA ALA A 22 -12.85 -3.80 11.16
C ALA A 22 -12.55 -2.29 11.08
N GLN A 23 -11.42 -1.87 11.64
CA GLN A 23 -11.04 -0.47 11.68
C GLN A 23 -10.83 0.03 10.23
N GLU A 24 -11.60 1.03 9.83
CA GLU A 24 -11.56 1.58 8.48
C GLU A 24 -10.17 2.16 8.20
N THR A 25 -9.57 1.76 7.08
CA THR A 25 -8.28 2.28 6.62
C THR A 25 -8.46 3.08 5.34
N MET A 26 -7.63 4.11 5.16
CA MET A 26 -7.57 4.87 3.91
C MET A 26 -6.12 5.08 3.45
N ARG A 27 -5.95 5.27 2.14
CA ARG A 27 -4.66 5.68 1.56
C ARG A 27 -4.51 7.18 1.65
N VAL A 28 -3.30 7.63 1.98
CA VAL A 28 -2.97 9.05 2.01
C VAL A 28 -1.84 9.32 1.01
N ARG A 29 -2.08 10.23 0.09
CA ARG A 29 -1.09 10.77 -0.85
C ARG A 29 -1.10 12.27 -0.71
N GLY A 30 0.03 12.87 -0.35
CA GLY A 30 0.06 14.31 -0.09
C GLY A 30 1.44 14.85 0.25
N ALA A 31 1.46 16.07 0.73
CA ALA A 31 2.63 16.77 1.21
C ALA A 31 2.50 17.08 2.70
N ILE A 32 3.56 16.88 3.45
CA ILE A 32 3.64 17.34 4.84
C ILE A 32 3.72 18.88 4.82
N GLU A 33 2.79 19.54 5.49
CA GLU A 33 2.85 21.00 5.70
C GLU A 33 3.60 21.34 7.00
N LYS A 34 3.37 20.54 8.05
CA LYS A 34 3.98 20.74 9.37
C LYS A 34 4.16 19.41 10.10
N VAL A 35 5.17 19.36 10.97
CA VAL A 35 5.42 18.23 11.87
C VAL A 35 5.38 18.74 13.31
N GLU A 36 4.58 18.13 14.17
CA GLU A 36 4.44 18.44 15.60
C GLU A 36 4.59 17.15 16.41
N GLY A 37 5.80 16.89 16.88
CA GLY A 37 6.11 15.63 17.57
C GLY A 37 5.85 14.40 16.68
N GLN A 38 4.88 13.58 17.03
CA GLN A 38 4.45 12.41 16.23
C GLN A 38 3.30 12.74 15.26
N THR A 39 2.87 14.00 15.17
CA THR A 39 1.75 14.39 14.32
C THR A 39 2.25 15.07 13.06
N LEU A 40 1.77 14.60 11.92
CA LEU A 40 1.97 15.19 10.60
C LEU A 40 0.69 15.93 10.18
N MET A 41 0.79 17.20 9.88
CA MET A 41 -0.24 17.94 9.16
C MET A 41 0.04 17.76 7.68
N VAL A 42 -0.89 17.13 6.97
CA VAL A 42 -0.70 16.70 5.59
C VAL A 42 -1.78 17.32 4.70
N LYS A 43 -1.35 18.00 3.65
CA LYS A 43 -2.25 18.37 2.54
C LYS A 43 -2.32 17.22 1.56
N SER A 44 -3.50 16.58 1.44
CA SER A 44 -3.68 15.51 0.46
C SER A 44 -3.58 16.05 -0.97
N ARG A 45 -3.34 15.18 -1.96
CA ARG A 45 -3.30 15.60 -3.36
C ARG A 45 -4.65 16.16 -3.84
N ASP A 46 -5.75 15.80 -3.16
CA ASP A 46 -7.10 16.29 -3.46
C ASP A 46 -7.44 17.58 -2.69
N GLY A 47 -6.44 18.18 -2.00
CA GLY A 47 -6.55 19.46 -1.31
C GLY A 47 -7.17 19.39 0.09
N VAL A 48 -7.37 18.19 0.64
CA VAL A 48 -7.93 18.01 1.99
C VAL A 48 -6.83 18.07 3.04
N ASP A 49 -7.09 18.78 4.15
CA ASP A 49 -6.21 18.82 5.30
C ASP A 49 -6.42 17.58 6.18
N LEU A 50 -5.34 16.83 6.40
CA LEU A 50 -5.35 15.60 7.17
C LEU A 50 -4.40 15.70 8.35
N LYS A 51 -4.85 15.22 9.51
CA LYS A 51 -4.01 15.06 10.70
C LYS A 51 -3.64 13.58 10.84
N VAL A 52 -2.35 13.27 10.64
CA VAL A 52 -1.82 11.90 10.70
C VAL A 52 -0.91 11.75 11.91
N VAL A 53 -1.26 10.87 12.82
CA VAL A 53 -0.47 10.54 14.00
C VAL A 53 0.36 9.28 13.72
N LEU A 54 1.64 9.36 13.91
CA LEU A 54 2.53 8.20 13.79
C LEU A 54 2.33 7.26 14.99
N ALA A 55 2.21 5.97 14.72
CA ALA A 55 2.30 4.97 15.79
C ALA A 55 3.70 5.00 16.43
N ASP A 56 3.82 4.59 17.71
CA ASP A 56 5.10 4.64 18.43
C ASP A 56 6.22 3.89 17.72
N ASN A 57 5.89 2.78 17.07
CA ASN A 57 6.79 1.94 16.28
C ASN A 57 6.65 2.16 14.76
N ALA A 58 6.19 3.34 14.34
CA ALA A 58 6.01 3.64 12.93
C ALA A 58 7.32 3.49 12.15
N THR A 59 7.24 2.78 11.04
CA THR A 59 8.37 2.59 10.12
C THR A 59 8.35 3.69 9.04
N ILE A 60 9.47 4.35 8.86
CA ILE A 60 9.66 5.32 7.77
C ILE A 60 10.47 4.64 6.67
N VAL A 61 9.96 4.69 5.45
CA VAL A 61 10.57 4.09 4.26
C VAL A 61 10.78 5.18 3.22
N GLY A 62 12.01 5.31 2.73
CA GLY A 62 12.33 6.22 1.65
C GLY A 62 11.87 5.67 0.30
N ILE A 63 11.48 6.57 -0.60
CA ILE A 63 11.20 6.26 -2.01
C ILE A 63 12.21 7.03 -2.84
N ALA A 64 13.10 6.33 -3.55
CA ALA A 64 14.12 6.91 -4.40
C ALA A 64 13.88 6.58 -5.88
N LYS A 65 14.40 7.41 -6.78
CA LYS A 65 14.37 7.11 -8.22
C LYS A 65 15.13 5.83 -8.52
N ALA A 66 14.58 5.02 -9.41
CA ALA A 66 15.22 3.84 -9.98
C ALA A 66 14.99 3.80 -11.50
N SER A 67 15.49 2.77 -12.15
CA SER A 67 15.44 2.61 -13.59
C SER A 67 15.00 1.19 -14.00
N LEU A 68 14.65 1.03 -15.27
CA LEU A 68 14.39 -0.31 -15.84
C LEU A 68 15.61 -1.26 -15.69
N ALA A 69 16.83 -0.73 -15.66
CA ALA A 69 18.03 -1.54 -15.50
C ALA A 69 18.16 -2.20 -14.11
N ASP A 70 17.46 -1.61 -13.10
CA ASP A 70 17.46 -2.11 -11.73
C ASP A 70 16.46 -3.29 -11.55
N ILE A 71 15.53 -3.46 -12.49
CA ILE A 71 14.57 -4.58 -12.50
C ILE A 71 15.25 -5.80 -13.15
N LYS A 72 15.52 -6.83 -12.36
CA LYS A 72 16.18 -8.07 -12.79
C LYS A 72 15.25 -9.26 -12.56
N GLN A 73 15.55 -10.37 -13.23
CA GLN A 73 14.92 -11.64 -12.90
C GLN A 73 15.14 -11.94 -11.41
N GLY A 74 14.09 -12.39 -10.74
CA GLY A 74 14.09 -12.61 -9.30
C GLY A 74 13.83 -11.37 -8.45
N SER A 75 13.81 -10.13 -9.01
CA SER A 75 13.39 -8.95 -8.25
C SER A 75 11.93 -9.11 -7.78
N PHE A 76 11.62 -8.65 -6.58
CA PHE A 76 10.23 -8.48 -6.13
C PHE A 76 9.80 -7.04 -6.39
N VAL A 77 8.76 -6.88 -7.19
CA VAL A 77 8.30 -5.56 -7.64
C VAL A 77 6.81 -5.38 -7.41
N GLY A 78 6.39 -4.15 -7.22
CA GLY A 78 4.99 -3.77 -7.33
C GLY A 78 4.77 -2.95 -8.59
N VAL A 79 3.67 -3.20 -9.28
CA VAL A 79 3.31 -2.47 -10.49
C VAL A 79 1.87 -2.00 -10.39
N THR A 80 1.67 -0.70 -10.44
CA THR A 80 0.35 -0.17 -10.78
C THR A 80 0.18 -0.24 -12.28
N GLY A 81 -0.83 -0.95 -12.75
CA GLY A 81 -1.11 -1.13 -14.17
C GLY A 81 -2.56 -0.88 -14.55
N THR A 82 -2.79 -0.66 -15.83
CA THR A 82 -4.13 -0.60 -16.44
C THR A 82 -4.33 -1.79 -17.35
N PRO A 83 -5.48 -2.49 -17.26
CA PRO A 83 -5.78 -3.65 -18.10
C PRO A 83 -5.72 -3.32 -19.59
N GLN A 84 -5.21 -4.24 -20.38
CA GLN A 84 -5.21 -4.18 -21.84
C GLN A 84 -6.15 -5.24 -22.42
N ALA A 85 -6.57 -5.07 -23.68
CA ALA A 85 -7.51 -5.98 -24.34
C ALA A 85 -6.99 -7.42 -24.47
N ASP A 86 -5.67 -7.60 -24.52
CA ASP A 86 -5.00 -8.92 -24.59
C ASP A 86 -4.79 -9.59 -23.20
N GLY A 87 -5.33 -9.00 -22.14
CA GLY A 87 -5.19 -9.49 -20.75
C GLY A 87 -3.89 -9.08 -20.07
N SER A 88 -2.96 -8.42 -20.77
CA SER A 88 -1.77 -7.82 -20.16
C SER A 88 -2.13 -6.56 -19.36
N GLN A 89 -1.16 -6.01 -18.63
CA GLN A 89 -1.27 -4.74 -17.94
C GLN A 89 -0.26 -3.76 -18.52
N LYS A 90 -0.66 -2.51 -18.78
CA LYS A 90 0.27 -1.42 -19.08
C LYS A 90 0.65 -0.71 -17.80
N ALA A 91 1.94 -0.69 -17.47
CA ALA A 91 2.43 -0.07 -16.24
C ALA A 91 2.18 1.44 -16.24
N VAL A 92 1.70 1.93 -15.11
CA VAL A 92 1.55 3.35 -14.75
C VAL A 92 2.74 3.79 -13.91
N GLU A 93 3.23 2.91 -13.04
CA GLU A 93 4.43 3.04 -12.24
C GLU A 93 4.96 1.65 -11.86
N VAL A 94 6.25 1.57 -11.50
CA VAL A 94 6.87 0.37 -10.94
C VAL A 94 7.66 0.75 -9.71
N HIS A 95 7.51 -0.03 -8.63
CA HIS A 95 8.36 0.11 -7.46
C HIS A 95 9.07 -1.21 -7.13
N ILE A 96 10.36 -1.11 -6.80
CA ILE A 96 11.22 -2.24 -6.50
C ILE A 96 11.31 -2.37 -4.99
N PHE A 97 11.00 -3.55 -4.47
CA PHE A 97 11.14 -3.85 -3.05
C PHE A 97 12.56 -4.34 -2.74
N PRO A 98 13.17 -3.91 -1.62
CA PRO A 98 14.37 -4.57 -1.11
C PRO A 98 14.03 -5.98 -0.64
N GLU A 99 15.04 -6.85 -0.54
CA GLU A 99 14.83 -8.25 -0.16
C GLU A 99 14.10 -8.41 1.19
N ALA A 100 14.38 -7.56 2.15
CA ALA A 100 13.71 -7.56 3.45
C ALA A 100 12.20 -7.29 3.39
N MET A 101 11.70 -6.77 2.27
CA MET A 101 10.28 -6.48 2.03
C MET A 101 9.64 -7.45 1.02
N ARG A 102 10.35 -8.50 0.60
CA ARG A 102 9.82 -9.52 -0.31
C ARG A 102 8.53 -10.11 0.25
N GLY A 103 7.54 -10.35 -0.62
CA GLY A 103 6.22 -10.87 -0.24
C GLY A 103 5.24 -9.80 0.29
N THR A 104 5.67 -8.54 0.47
CA THR A 104 4.77 -7.47 0.94
C THR A 104 3.61 -7.27 -0.03
N GLY A 105 2.39 -7.57 0.43
CA GLY A 105 1.16 -7.41 -0.35
C GLY A 105 1.16 -8.22 -1.65
N GLU A 106 1.83 -9.39 -1.69
CA GLU A 106 1.89 -10.24 -2.87
C GLU A 106 0.50 -10.57 -3.41
N GLY A 107 0.34 -10.44 -4.72
CA GLY A 107 -0.92 -10.72 -5.42
C GLY A 107 -1.27 -9.69 -6.49
N HIS A 108 -2.52 -9.81 -7.00
CA HIS A 108 -3.09 -8.91 -7.99
C HIS A 108 -4.48 -8.45 -7.55
N TYR A 109 -4.68 -7.14 -7.40
CA TYR A 109 -5.90 -6.58 -6.83
C TYR A 109 -6.18 -5.15 -7.32
N ALA A 110 -7.43 -4.70 -7.13
CA ALA A 110 -7.84 -3.34 -7.48
C ALA A 110 -7.02 -2.27 -6.74
N TRP A 111 -6.66 -1.21 -7.46
CA TRP A 111 -5.88 -0.10 -6.93
C TRP A 111 -6.51 1.24 -7.29
N ASP A 112 -6.34 2.25 -6.44
CA ASP A 112 -7.02 3.54 -6.56
C ASP A 112 -6.17 4.67 -7.16
N LEU A 113 -5.03 4.36 -7.77
CA LEU A 113 -4.15 5.38 -8.34
C LEU A 113 -4.80 6.08 -9.54
N ARG A 114 -5.49 5.30 -10.38
CA ARG A 114 -6.30 5.75 -11.52
C ARG A 114 -7.57 4.90 -11.63
N PRO A 115 -8.61 5.37 -12.34
CA PRO A 115 -9.76 4.51 -12.66
C PRO A 115 -9.32 3.18 -13.29
N GLN A 116 -9.91 2.08 -12.84
CA GLN A 116 -9.64 0.71 -13.31
C GLN A 116 -8.19 0.22 -13.13
N SER A 117 -7.34 0.95 -12.40
CA SER A 117 -5.99 0.46 -12.15
C SER A 117 -5.96 -0.67 -11.14
N THR A 118 -4.95 -1.52 -11.31
CA THR A 118 -4.66 -2.65 -10.44
C THR A 118 -3.25 -2.55 -9.89
N MET A 119 -3.01 -3.15 -8.73
CA MET A 119 -1.68 -3.38 -8.18
C MET A 119 -1.31 -4.85 -8.37
N THR A 120 -0.10 -5.10 -8.85
CA THR A 120 0.48 -6.44 -8.90
C THR A 120 1.81 -6.44 -8.16
N ASN A 121 1.86 -7.07 -6.99
CA ASN A 121 3.11 -7.29 -6.24
C ASN A 121 3.55 -8.73 -6.43
N ALA A 122 4.70 -8.92 -7.06
CA ALA A 122 5.11 -10.26 -7.52
C ALA A 122 6.62 -10.35 -7.79
N ASN A 123 7.08 -11.59 -7.96
CA ASN A 123 8.43 -11.85 -8.44
C ASN A 123 8.52 -11.66 -9.97
N VAL A 124 9.61 -11.06 -10.43
CA VAL A 124 9.93 -11.00 -11.86
C VAL A 124 10.46 -12.37 -12.30
N GLU A 125 9.63 -13.14 -12.99
CA GLU A 125 10.01 -14.44 -13.56
C GLU A 125 10.84 -14.27 -14.82
N GLN A 126 10.39 -13.38 -15.72
CA GLN A 126 11.02 -13.13 -17.00
C GLN A 126 10.99 -11.66 -17.37
N THR A 127 12.00 -11.21 -18.09
CA THR A 127 12.08 -9.88 -18.69
C THR A 127 12.41 -9.98 -20.16
N VAL A 128 11.60 -9.37 -21.03
CA VAL A 128 11.85 -9.24 -22.46
C VAL A 128 12.00 -7.76 -22.80
N THR A 129 13.14 -7.38 -23.38
CA THR A 129 13.40 -5.99 -23.77
C THR A 129 12.97 -5.80 -25.22
N GLY A 130 12.09 -4.83 -25.46
CA GLY A 130 11.66 -4.35 -26.78
C GLY A 130 12.16 -2.93 -27.04
N ILE A 131 11.89 -2.42 -28.22
CA ILE A 131 12.27 -1.05 -28.64
C ILE A 131 11.47 0.02 -27.84
N ASP A 132 10.22 -0.27 -27.46
CA ASP A 132 9.32 0.66 -26.78
C ASP A 132 9.26 0.45 -25.26
N GLY A 133 10.18 -0.33 -24.68
CA GLY A 133 10.21 -0.64 -23.26
C GLY A 133 10.49 -2.11 -22.96
N ARG A 134 10.01 -2.58 -21.81
CA ARG A 134 10.14 -3.96 -21.39
C ARG A 134 8.80 -4.62 -21.16
N THR A 135 8.74 -5.90 -21.41
CA THR A 135 7.66 -6.77 -20.95
C THR A 135 8.20 -7.62 -19.79
N LEU A 136 7.52 -7.55 -18.65
CA LEU A 136 7.81 -8.38 -17.48
C LEU A 136 6.75 -9.47 -17.35
N THR A 137 7.15 -10.67 -17.05
CA THR A 137 6.25 -11.71 -16.52
C THR A 137 6.39 -11.70 -15.02
N LEU A 138 5.33 -11.32 -14.34
CA LEU A 138 5.25 -11.24 -12.88
C LEU A 138 4.49 -12.44 -12.34
N LYS A 139 5.13 -13.24 -11.47
CA LYS A 139 4.56 -14.43 -10.85
C LYS A 139 4.32 -14.23 -9.36
N TYR A 140 3.12 -14.49 -8.94
CA TYR A 140 2.66 -14.48 -7.55
C TYR A 140 1.94 -15.79 -7.22
N LYS A 141 1.63 -16.00 -5.94
CA LYS A 141 1.09 -17.28 -5.45
C LYS A 141 -0.09 -17.85 -6.27
N ASP A 142 -1.01 -16.99 -6.67
CA ASP A 142 -2.28 -17.41 -7.29
C ASP A 142 -2.33 -17.17 -8.81
N GLY A 143 -1.17 -16.87 -9.43
CA GLY A 143 -1.12 -16.67 -10.88
C GLY A 143 0.06 -15.85 -11.38
N GLU A 144 -0.08 -15.38 -12.61
CA GLU A 144 0.90 -14.53 -13.27
C GLU A 144 0.24 -13.37 -14.02
N LYS A 145 1.02 -12.32 -14.27
CA LYS A 145 0.62 -11.19 -15.12
C LYS A 145 1.75 -10.79 -16.05
N LYS A 146 1.40 -10.56 -17.30
CA LYS A 146 2.26 -9.92 -18.28
C LYS A 146 2.12 -8.41 -18.14
N ILE A 147 3.23 -7.72 -17.90
CA ILE A 147 3.26 -6.27 -17.70
C ILE A 147 4.08 -5.63 -18.81
N ILE A 148 3.48 -4.72 -19.54
CA ILE A 148 4.16 -3.85 -20.50
C ILE A 148 4.62 -2.62 -19.72
N VAL A 149 5.93 -2.35 -19.69
CA VAL A 149 6.53 -1.20 -19.02
C VAL A 149 7.11 -0.25 -20.07
N PRO A 150 6.39 0.80 -20.48
CA PRO A 150 6.90 1.83 -21.37
C PRO A 150 8.18 2.50 -20.87
N LEU A 151 8.96 3.11 -21.76
CA LEU A 151 10.23 3.76 -21.40
C LEU A 151 10.06 4.96 -20.46
N ASP A 152 8.94 5.64 -20.54
CA ASP A 152 8.57 6.82 -19.73
C ASP A 152 7.90 6.46 -18.38
N THR A 153 7.74 5.17 -18.08
CA THR A 153 7.12 4.73 -16.83
C THR A 153 7.98 5.15 -15.63
N PRO A 154 7.43 5.85 -14.64
CA PRO A 154 8.14 6.13 -13.40
C PRO A 154 8.53 4.83 -12.68
N ILE A 155 9.82 4.71 -12.37
CA ILE A 155 10.35 3.57 -11.62
C ILE A 155 11.02 4.10 -10.37
N VAL A 156 10.69 3.50 -9.24
CA VAL A 156 11.23 3.86 -7.93
C VAL A 156 11.67 2.62 -7.16
N ALA A 157 12.46 2.80 -6.12
CA ALA A 157 12.82 1.75 -5.20
C ALA A 157 12.53 2.17 -3.76
N PHE A 158 12.11 1.20 -2.94
CA PHE A 158 12.08 1.37 -1.49
C PHE A 158 13.52 1.32 -0.96
N VAL A 159 13.86 2.33 -0.15
CA VAL A 159 15.17 2.48 0.49
C VAL A 159 14.98 2.77 1.98
N PRO A 160 16.00 2.62 2.84
CA PRO A 160 15.89 3.03 4.22
C PRO A 160 15.46 4.50 4.35
N GLY A 161 14.51 4.76 5.23
CA GLY A 161 14.06 6.09 5.59
C GLY A 161 14.29 6.38 7.07
N ASP A 162 14.25 7.65 7.44
CA ASP A 162 14.42 8.14 8.80
C ASP A 162 13.33 9.16 9.15
N LYS A 163 13.07 9.35 10.46
CA LYS A 163 12.10 10.36 10.92
C LYS A 163 12.46 11.79 10.46
N SER A 164 13.74 12.10 10.26
CA SER A 164 14.20 13.40 9.73
C SER A 164 13.78 13.65 8.27
N ASP A 165 13.40 12.60 7.54
CA ASP A 165 12.83 12.73 6.20
C ASP A 165 11.42 13.34 6.24
N LEU A 166 10.72 13.18 7.37
CA LEU A 166 9.37 13.72 7.58
C LEU A 166 9.49 15.19 7.96
N LYS A 167 9.53 16.06 6.99
CA LYS A 167 9.65 17.51 7.14
C LYS A 167 8.67 18.24 6.23
N ALA A 168 8.45 19.51 6.50
CA ALA A 168 7.60 20.36 5.65
C ALA A 168 8.07 20.32 4.18
N GLY A 169 7.11 20.16 3.27
CA GLY A 169 7.34 19.97 1.84
C GLY A 169 7.60 18.54 1.39
N ALA A 170 7.91 17.61 2.30
CA ALA A 170 8.12 16.21 1.93
C ALA A 170 6.81 15.58 1.38
N LYS A 171 6.94 14.87 0.25
CA LYS A 171 5.84 14.14 -0.37
C LYS A 171 5.77 12.74 0.19
N ILE A 172 4.57 12.32 0.60
CA ILE A 172 4.37 11.04 1.27
C ILE A 172 3.27 10.20 0.62
N PHE A 173 3.40 8.89 0.84
CA PHE A 173 2.37 7.90 0.58
C PHE A 173 2.20 7.00 1.81
N ILE A 174 0.97 6.84 2.30
CA ILE A 174 0.59 5.91 3.35
C ILE A 174 -0.44 4.95 2.77
N ALA A 175 -0.10 3.67 2.70
CA ALA A 175 -0.96 2.67 2.07
C ALA A 175 -2.19 2.32 2.92
N ALA A 176 -2.07 2.41 4.26
CA ALA A 176 -3.14 2.07 5.19
C ALA A 176 -3.04 2.93 6.45
N ALA A 177 -3.65 4.10 6.43
CA ALA A 177 -3.86 4.94 7.60
C ALA A 177 -5.19 4.55 8.26
N LYS A 178 -5.17 4.23 9.54
CA LYS A 178 -6.36 3.83 10.30
C LYS A 178 -7.13 5.06 10.76
N LYS A 179 -8.41 5.13 10.45
CA LYS A 179 -9.27 6.19 10.97
C LYS A 179 -9.47 6.02 12.48
N GLN A 180 -9.34 7.13 13.21
CA GLN A 180 -9.60 7.19 14.65
C GLN A 180 -10.95 7.84 14.93
N PRO A 181 -11.56 7.57 16.12
CA PRO A 181 -12.86 8.16 16.48
C PRO A 181 -12.85 9.69 16.53
N ASP A 182 -11.71 10.31 16.78
CA ASP A 182 -11.52 11.77 16.82
C ASP A 182 -11.32 12.42 15.45
N GLY A 183 -11.42 11.61 14.36
CA GLY A 183 -11.24 12.07 12.99
C GLY A 183 -9.76 12.12 12.54
N THR A 184 -8.80 11.82 13.41
CA THR A 184 -7.41 11.71 13.02
C THR A 184 -7.12 10.38 12.30
N LEU A 185 -5.96 10.30 11.66
CA LEU A 185 -5.47 9.08 11.02
C LEU A 185 -4.25 8.58 11.79
N GLN A 186 -4.15 7.28 12.03
CA GLN A 186 -2.97 6.66 12.60
C GLN A 186 -2.18 5.90 11.53
N ALA A 187 -0.89 6.16 11.42
CA ALA A 187 0.01 5.51 10.47
C ALA A 187 1.08 4.68 11.17
N ALA A 188 1.14 3.38 10.86
CA ALA A 188 2.22 2.49 11.28
C ALA A 188 3.40 2.46 10.27
N ARG A 189 3.17 2.94 9.05
CA ARG A 189 4.21 3.10 8.02
C ARG A 189 3.95 4.34 7.19
N VAL A 190 5.01 5.11 6.94
CA VAL A 190 4.99 6.26 6.03
C VAL A 190 6.09 6.07 4.98
N ASN A 191 5.71 6.12 3.71
CA ASN A 191 6.66 6.15 2.61
C ASN A 191 6.88 7.62 2.22
N VAL A 192 8.13 8.06 2.19
CA VAL A 192 8.51 9.44 1.94
C VAL A 192 9.44 9.54 0.73
N GLY A 193 9.12 10.43 -0.18
CA GLY A 193 9.96 10.68 -1.36
C GLY A 193 11.28 11.32 -0.98
N LYS A 194 12.39 10.73 -1.43
CA LYS A 194 13.74 11.31 -1.30
C LYS A 194 13.93 12.39 -2.36
N ASP A 195 14.75 13.38 -2.06
CA ASP A 195 15.17 14.44 -2.98
C ASP A 195 14.00 15.16 -3.70
N GLY A 196 12.90 15.37 -2.97
CA GLY A 196 11.70 16.02 -3.49
C GLY A 196 10.83 15.15 -4.40
N LEU A 197 11.15 13.87 -4.53
CA LEU A 197 10.35 12.92 -5.30
C LEU A 197 8.92 12.82 -4.75
N THR A 198 7.94 12.87 -5.64
CA THR A 198 6.56 12.48 -5.29
C THR A 198 6.42 10.97 -5.50
N PRO A 199 6.09 10.17 -4.45
CA PRO A 199 5.83 8.75 -4.60
C PRO A 199 4.75 8.51 -5.67
N PRO A 200 5.02 7.68 -6.71
CA PRO A 200 4.10 7.54 -7.85
C PRO A 200 2.98 6.51 -7.64
N MET A 201 3.00 5.74 -6.50
CA MET A 201 2.03 4.69 -6.17
C MET A 201 0.77 5.20 -5.49
#